data_025eadb02d0a73b4028c234e3d1ad15a
#
_entry.id   025eadb02d0a73b4028c234e3d1ad15a
#
_cell.length_a   1.000
_cell.length_b   1.000
_cell.length_c   1.000
_cell.angle_alpha   90.00
_cell.angle_beta   90.00
_cell.angle_gamma   90.00
#
_symmetry.space_group_name_H-M   'P 1'
#
loop_
_entity.id
_entity.type
_entity.pdbx_description
1 polymer ?
#
loop_
_entity_poly.entity_id
_entity_poly.type
_entity_poly.pdbx_seq_one_letter_code
_entity_poly.pdbx_strand_id
1 'polypeptide(L)'
;MAEVEVSKTFEAAVERSKKIEADLLVNPKKYKVLTGDRPTGRLHIGHYFGSLLNRVRLSKMGVPTCILIADYQVLTDHDAFSEISQNTKQLVIDYLAAGIEPSDDVIIYPHSYVPECNQLMLPFLTLVSNAELSRNPTVKEEIEAAGLKNVNAGMYTYPIHQACDILFCKGNLVPCGKDQLPHLELTRSIARKFNDKFSPNAPVFPEPQALLSKTPHIMGLDGTAKMSKSRGNAIMLSATED
;
A
#
# COMPACT_ATOMS: atom_id res chain seq x y z
N MET A 1 10.69 -6.47 25.40
CA MET A 1 9.43 -5.68 25.53
C MET A 1 8.89 -5.28 24.16
N ALA A 2 9.68 -4.75 23.24
CA ALA A 2 9.22 -4.36 21.88
C ALA A 2 8.64 -5.54 21.07
N GLU A 3 9.27 -6.70 21.05
CA GLU A 3 8.78 -7.87 20.31
C GLU A 3 7.42 -8.39 20.83
N VAL A 4 7.19 -8.35 22.13
CA VAL A 4 5.91 -8.76 22.74
C VAL A 4 4.78 -7.76 22.39
N GLU A 5 5.10 -6.47 22.27
CA GLU A 5 4.14 -5.42 21.90
C GLU A 5 3.78 -5.50 20.42
N VAL A 6 4.75 -5.76 19.56
CA VAL A 6 4.56 -6.00 18.11
C VAL A 6 3.70 -7.26 17.87
N SER A 7 3.91 -8.33 18.66
CA SER A 7 3.10 -9.54 18.58
C SER A 7 1.63 -9.28 18.94
N LYS A 8 1.36 -8.59 20.05
CA LYS A 8 0.00 -8.22 20.46
C LYS A 8 -0.73 -7.34 19.44
N THR A 9 -0.02 -6.38 18.85
CA THR A 9 -0.57 -5.51 17.81
C THR A 9 -0.94 -6.31 16.57
N PHE A 10 -0.10 -7.25 16.17
CA PHE A 10 -0.36 -8.13 15.03
C PHE A 10 -1.55 -9.06 15.27
N GLU A 11 -1.62 -9.72 16.42
CA GLU A 11 -2.76 -10.58 16.80
C GLU A 11 -4.09 -9.82 16.80
N ALA A 12 -4.09 -8.60 17.33
CA ALA A 12 -5.26 -7.72 17.30
C ALA A 12 -5.64 -7.32 15.86
N ALA A 13 -4.67 -7.13 14.96
CA ALA A 13 -4.93 -6.85 13.55
C ALA A 13 -5.50 -8.07 12.82
N VAL A 14 -5.04 -9.29 13.14
CA VAL A 14 -5.58 -10.55 12.61
C VAL A 14 -7.04 -10.72 13.01
N GLU A 15 -7.37 -10.53 14.29
CA GLU A 15 -8.74 -10.65 14.76
C GLU A 15 -9.68 -9.59 14.17
N ARG A 16 -9.19 -8.36 14.00
CA ARG A 16 -9.93 -7.31 13.28
C ARG A 16 -10.18 -7.69 11.83
N SER A 17 -9.17 -8.21 11.13
CA SER A 17 -9.30 -8.66 9.74
C SER A 17 -10.35 -9.74 9.58
N LYS A 18 -10.44 -10.70 10.50
CA LYS A 18 -11.49 -11.74 10.48
C LYS A 18 -12.90 -11.14 10.58
N LYS A 19 -13.09 -10.16 11.48
CA LYS A 19 -14.38 -9.47 11.64
C LYS A 19 -14.73 -8.65 10.39
N ILE A 20 -13.76 -7.96 9.81
CA ILE A 20 -13.92 -7.20 8.56
C ILE A 20 -14.29 -8.14 7.41
N GLU A 21 -13.64 -9.29 7.27
CA GLU A 21 -13.97 -10.29 6.24
C GLU A 21 -15.43 -10.77 6.35
N ALA A 22 -15.92 -10.99 7.55
CA ALA A 22 -17.32 -11.36 7.78
C ALA A 22 -18.29 -10.21 7.43
N ASP A 23 -17.95 -8.97 7.81
CA ASP A 23 -18.77 -7.79 7.53
C ASP A 23 -18.80 -7.42 6.04
N LEU A 24 -17.69 -7.64 5.31
CA LEU A 24 -17.60 -7.43 3.86
C LEU A 24 -18.61 -8.26 3.06
N LEU A 25 -18.96 -9.46 3.52
CA LEU A 25 -19.95 -10.33 2.87
C LEU A 25 -21.37 -9.74 2.93
N VAL A 26 -21.66 -8.91 3.93
CA VAL A 26 -22.99 -8.34 4.17
C VAL A 26 -23.04 -6.85 3.79
N ASN A 27 -21.96 -6.12 4.07
CA ASN A 27 -21.90 -4.66 3.95
C ASN A 27 -20.70 -4.18 3.12
N PRO A 28 -20.50 -4.63 1.85
CA PRO A 28 -19.32 -4.28 1.07
C PRO A 28 -19.19 -2.76 0.86
N LYS A 29 -20.27 -2.03 0.66
CA LYS A 29 -20.28 -0.57 0.44
C LYS A 29 -19.94 0.27 1.68
N LYS A 30 -19.87 -0.33 2.86
CA LYS A 30 -19.38 0.31 4.09
C LYS A 30 -17.87 0.60 4.02
N TYR A 31 -17.18 -0.16 3.20
CA TYR A 31 -15.74 -0.08 3.04
C TYR A 31 -15.37 0.64 1.74
N LYS A 32 -14.25 1.36 1.79
CA LYS A 32 -13.57 1.90 0.62
C LYS A 32 -12.10 1.50 0.69
N VAL A 33 -11.68 0.72 -0.28
CA VAL A 33 -10.32 0.18 -0.34
C VAL A 33 -9.38 1.20 -1.00
N LEU A 34 -8.22 1.43 -0.39
CA LEU A 34 -7.03 1.87 -1.10
C LEU A 34 -6.03 0.73 -1.14
N THR A 35 -5.48 0.50 -2.30
CA THR A 35 -4.37 -0.42 -2.55
C THR A 35 -3.54 0.12 -3.71
N GLY A 36 -2.32 -0.35 -3.88
CA GLY A 36 -1.49 0.11 -5.00
C GLY A 36 -0.15 -0.59 -5.05
N ASP A 37 0.60 -0.29 -6.11
CA ASP A 37 1.96 -0.77 -6.32
C ASP A 37 2.82 0.34 -6.92
N ARG A 38 4.13 0.28 -6.68
CA ARG A 38 5.12 1.08 -7.38
C ARG A 38 5.38 0.50 -8.77
N PRO A 39 5.43 1.30 -9.84
CA PRO A 39 5.68 0.82 -11.20
C PRO A 39 7.17 0.52 -11.42
N THR A 40 7.70 -0.46 -10.71
CA THR A 40 9.11 -0.90 -10.78
C THR A 40 9.36 -2.02 -11.79
N GLY A 41 8.45 -2.21 -12.76
CA GLY A 41 8.50 -3.21 -13.82
C GLY A 41 7.36 -4.23 -13.72
N ARG A 42 7.43 -5.27 -14.57
CA ARG A 42 6.39 -6.29 -14.72
C ARG A 42 6.10 -7.04 -13.42
N LEU A 43 4.85 -7.47 -13.26
CA LEU A 43 4.43 -8.30 -12.13
C LEU A 43 4.78 -9.78 -12.34
N HIS A 44 4.94 -10.51 -11.26
CA HIS A 44 5.15 -11.96 -11.24
C HIS A 44 4.03 -12.66 -10.45
N ILE A 45 3.96 -13.99 -10.54
CA ILE A 45 2.90 -14.77 -9.89
C ILE A 45 2.82 -14.55 -8.38
N GLY A 46 3.92 -14.19 -7.72
CA GLY A 46 3.92 -13.80 -6.31
C GLY A 46 3.08 -12.55 -6.03
N HIS A 47 3.05 -11.56 -6.94
CA HIS A 47 2.15 -10.41 -6.85
C HIS A 47 0.70 -10.82 -7.11
N TYR A 48 0.47 -11.74 -8.06
CA TYR A 48 -0.87 -12.23 -8.36
C TYR A 48 -1.52 -12.84 -7.13
N PHE A 49 -0.90 -13.84 -6.53
CA PHE A 49 -1.44 -14.50 -5.35
C PHE A 49 -1.36 -13.64 -4.08
N GLY A 50 -0.31 -12.82 -3.94
CA GLY A 50 -0.10 -11.98 -2.76
C GLY A 50 -1.05 -10.80 -2.65
N SER A 51 -1.44 -10.20 -3.78
CA SER A 51 -2.24 -8.96 -3.78
C SER A 51 -3.35 -8.90 -4.83
N LEU A 52 -3.06 -9.21 -6.12
CA LEU A 52 -4.03 -8.97 -7.20
C LEU A 52 -5.30 -9.80 -7.05
N LEU A 53 -5.18 -11.07 -6.72
CA LEU A 53 -6.33 -11.96 -6.54
C LEU A 53 -7.29 -11.42 -5.47
N ASN A 54 -6.76 -10.85 -4.38
CA ASN A 54 -7.58 -10.24 -3.35
C ASN A 54 -8.23 -8.93 -3.82
N ARG A 55 -7.53 -8.12 -4.63
CA ARG A 55 -8.10 -6.90 -5.25
C ARG A 55 -9.26 -7.24 -6.17
N VAL A 56 -9.09 -8.24 -7.05
CA VAL A 56 -10.16 -8.76 -7.92
C VAL A 56 -11.34 -9.27 -7.08
N ARG A 57 -11.07 -10.01 -6.02
CA ARG A 57 -12.11 -10.49 -5.11
C ARG A 57 -12.92 -9.34 -4.51
N LEU A 58 -12.26 -8.35 -3.92
CA LEU A 58 -12.91 -7.22 -3.27
C LEU A 58 -13.72 -6.37 -4.26
N SER A 59 -13.18 -6.10 -5.44
CA SER A 59 -13.90 -5.37 -6.50
C SER A 59 -15.16 -6.13 -6.96
N LYS A 60 -15.06 -7.45 -7.17
CA LYS A 60 -16.21 -8.30 -7.53
C LYS A 60 -17.26 -8.44 -6.43
N MET A 61 -16.87 -8.26 -5.17
CA MET A 61 -17.82 -8.14 -4.05
C MET A 61 -18.55 -6.80 -4.02
N GLY A 62 -18.19 -5.85 -4.90
CA GLY A 62 -18.77 -4.52 -4.96
C GLY A 62 -18.21 -3.55 -3.92
N VAL A 63 -17.01 -3.81 -3.39
CA VAL A 63 -16.32 -2.88 -2.50
C VAL A 63 -15.71 -1.76 -3.33
N PRO A 64 -16.06 -0.48 -3.09
CA PRO A 64 -15.41 0.65 -3.73
C PRO A 64 -13.90 0.58 -3.57
N THR A 65 -13.16 0.59 -4.67
CA THR A 65 -11.72 0.31 -4.68
C THR A 65 -10.95 1.35 -5.48
N CYS A 66 -10.02 2.02 -4.84
CA CYS A 66 -9.02 2.88 -5.45
C CYS A 66 -7.71 2.09 -5.60
N ILE A 67 -7.22 1.94 -6.81
CA ILE A 67 -5.96 1.27 -7.11
C ILE A 67 -4.97 2.34 -7.56
N LEU A 68 -4.03 2.64 -6.70
CA LEU A 68 -3.00 3.64 -6.93
C LEU A 68 -1.78 3.03 -7.62
N ILE A 69 -1.28 3.69 -8.64
CA ILE A 69 0.06 3.44 -9.16
C ILE A 69 0.98 4.53 -8.57
N ALA A 70 1.82 4.11 -7.65
CA ALA A 70 2.67 5.01 -6.87
C ALA A 70 3.94 5.41 -7.65
N ASP A 71 3.76 6.10 -8.79
CA ASP A 71 4.82 6.49 -9.69
C ASP A 71 5.80 7.52 -9.07
N TYR A 72 5.34 8.44 -8.24
CA TYR A 72 6.21 9.34 -7.50
C TYR A 72 7.09 8.63 -6.46
N GLN A 73 6.62 7.52 -5.89
CA GLN A 73 7.40 6.78 -4.90
C GLN A 73 8.56 5.98 -5.51
N VAL A 74 8.64 5.85 -6.84
CA VAL A 74 9.83 5.32 -7.51
C VAL A 74 11.02 6.25 -7.31
N LEU A 75 10.78 7.55 -7.13
CA LEU A 75 11.82 8.57 -6.97
C LEU A 75 12.58 8.48 -5.63
N THR A 76 12.10 7.69 -4.68
CA THR A 76 12.70 7.62 -3.33
C THR A 76 13.96 6.78 -3.28
N ASP A 77 14.02 5.71 -4.09
CA ASP A 77 15.06 4.69 -4.04
C ASP A 77 15.56 4.21 -5.42
N HIS A 78 15.05 4.77 -6.53
CA HIS A 78 15.45 4.40 -7.89
C HIS A 78 15.80 5.62 -8.74
N ASP A 79 16.87 5.48 -9.54
CA ASP A 79 17.30 6.50 -10.52
C ASP A 79 16.70 6.29 -11.92
N ALA A 80 15.88 5.25 -12.11
CA ALA A 80 15.37 4.84 -13.41
C ALA A 80 14.08 5.60 -13.82
N PHE A 81 14.18 6.91 -14.01
CA PHE A 81 13.05 7.76 -14.41
C PHE A 81 12.52 7.44 -15.81
N SER A 82 13.39 7.01 -16.72
CA SER A 82 13.05 6.79 -18.14
C SER A 82 12.01 5.67 -18.33
N GLU A 83 11.89 4.73 -17.39
CA GLU A 83 11.03 3.57 -17.52
C GLU A 83 9.67 3.71 -16.80
N ILE A 84 9.49 4.75 -15.96
CA ILE A 84 8.29 4.91 -15.13
C ILE A 84 7.02 4.89 -15.98
N SER A 85 6.98 5.62 -17.08
CA SER A 85 5.80 5.69 -17.95
C SER A 85 5.46 4.34 -18.58
N GLN A 86 6.47 3.58 -19.03
CA GLN A 86 6.25 2.26 -19.61
C GLN A 86 5.85 1.24 -18.56
N ASN A 87 6.50 1.25 -17.41
CA ASN A 87 6.17 0.39 -16.29
C ASN A 87 4.76 0.66 -15.76
N THR A 88 4.33 1.94 -15.72
CA THR A 88 2.97 2.32 -15.35
C THR A 88 1.94 1.72 -16.31
N LYS A 89 2.17 1.82 -17.63
CA LYS A 89 1.29 1.20 -18.65
C LYS A 89 1.23 -0.31 -18.50
N GLN A 90 2.39 -0.94 -18.33
CA GLN A 90 2.46 -2.39 -18.16
C GLN A 90 1.72 -2.86 -16.91
N LEU A 91 1.82 -2.10 -15.81
CA LEU A 91 1.14 -2.40 -14.56
C LEU A 91 -0.39 -2.34 -14.71
N VAL A 92 -0.90 -1.36 -15.47
CA VAL A 92 -2.34 -1.30 -15.82
C VAL A 92 -2.75 -2.51 -16.64
N ILE A 93 -1.96 -2.90 -17.64
CA ILE A 93 -2.22 -4.10 -18.46
C ILE A 93 -2.28 -5.35 -17.57
N ASP A 94 -1.32 -5.52 -16.68
CA ASP A 94 -1.26 -6.64 -15.74
C ASP A 94 -2.50 -6.67 -14.82
N TYR A 95 -2.98 -5.51 -14.36
CA TYR A 95 -4.21 -5.41 -13.54
C TYR A 95 -5.46 -5.84 -14.32
N LEU A 96 -5.62 -5.35 -15.54
CA LEU A 96 -6.76 -5.69 -16.39
C LEU A 96 -6.73 -7.20 -16.76
N ALA A 97 -5.55 -7.71 -17.12
CA ALA A 97 -5.36 -9.14 -17.42
C ALA A 97 -5.65 -10.03 -16.21
N ALA A 98 -5.35 -9.57 -14.99
CA ALA A 98 -5.67 -10.28 -13.76
C ALA A 98 -7.17 -10.29 -13.42
N GLY A 99 -8.00 -9.50 -14.13
CA GLY A 99 -9.45 -9.42 -13.94
C GLY A 99 -9.94 -8.25 -13.09
N ILE A 100 -9.14 -7.19 -12.95
CA ILE A 100 -9.63 -5.90 -12.45
C ILE A 100 -10.45 -5.24 -13.56
N GLU A 101 -11.69 -4.91 -13.26
CA GLU A 101 -12.62 -4.26 -14.19
C GLU A 101 -12.88 -2.82 -13.70
N PRO A 102 -12.30 -1.79 -14.36
CA PRO A 102 -12.55 -0.39 -14.01
C PRO A 102 -14.03 -0.04 -14.14
N SER A 103 -14.55 0.75 -13.19
CA SER A 103 -15.93 1.21 -13.14
C SER A 103 -16.00 2.48 -12.27
N ASP A 104 -17.18 3.02 -12.06
CA ASP A 104 -17.39 4.14 -11.12
C ASP A 104 -16.96 3.82 -9.68
N ASP A 105 -16.99 2.54 -9.30
CA ASP A 105 -16.57 2.04 -8.00
C ASP A 105 -15.12 1.51 -7.98
N VAL A 106 -14.50 1.26 -9.14
CA VAL A 106 -13.14 0.69 -9.26
C VAL A 106 -12.28 1.60 -10.12
N ILE A 107 -11.46 2.40 -9.49
CA ILE A 107 -10.65 3.45 -10.13
C ILE A 107 -9.17 3.05 -10.08
N ILE A 108 -8.48 3.15 -11.23
CA ILE A 108 -7.02 2.98 -11.33
C ILE A 108 -6.42 4.33 -11.73
N TYR A 109 -5.45 4.82 -10.98
CA TYR A 109 -4.80 6.10 -11.28
C TYR A 109 -3.34 6.14 -10.78
N PRO A 110 -2.42 6.77 -11.50
CA PRO A 110 -1.09 7.11 -10.98
C PRO A 110 -1.11 8.47 -10.26
N HIS A 111 -0.17 8.71 -9.34
CA HIS A 111 -0.01 10.02 -8.68
C HIS A 111 0.08 11.18 -9.66
N SER A 112 0.85 11.00 -10.75
CA SER A 112 1.10 12.05 -11.75
C SER A 112 -0.17 12.54 -12.45
N TYR A 113 -1.25 11.77 -12.43
CA TYR A 113 -2.55 12.15 -13.00
C TYR A 113 -3.51 12.75 -11.97
N VAL A 114 -3.18 12.63 -10.68
CA VAL A 114 -3.98 13.20 -9.57
C VAL A 114 -3.04 13.93 -8.60
N PRO A 115 -2.36 15.00 -9.06
CA PRO A 115 -1.36 15.71 -8.28
C PRO A 115 -1.93 16.40 -7.03
N GLU A 116 -3.25 16.59 -6.97
CA GLU A 116 -3.98 17.15 -5.83
C GLU A 116 -3.77 16.34 -4.54
N CYS A 117 -3.50 15.04 -4.64
CA CYS A 117 -3.14 14.19 -3.51
C CYS A 117 -1.98 14.79 -2.70
N ASN A 118 -1.01 15.40 -3.37
CA ASN A 118 0.16 16.03 -2.73
C ASN A 118 -0.19 17.29 -1.92
N GLN A 119 -1.36 17.90 -2.11
CA GLN A 119 -1.79 19.06 -1.31
C GLN A 119 -1.95 18.71 0.18
N LEU A 120 -2.14 17.42 0.51
CA LEU A 120 -2.20 16.95 1.89
C LEU A 120 -0.82 16.80 2.53
N MET A 121 0.26 16.75 1.73
CA MET A 121 1.60 16.45 2.24
C MET A 121 2.07 17.46 3.29
N LEU A 122 2.01 18.75 2.97
CA LEU A 122 2.47 19.79 3.93
C LEU A 122 1.59 19.85 5.19
N PRO A 123 0.25 19.85 5.11
CA PRO A 123 -0.60 19.73 6.31
C PRO A 123 -0.24 18.53 7.17
N PHE A 124 -0.04 17.34 6.60
CA PHE A 124 0.26 16.12 7.34
C PHE A 124 1.66 16.14 7.97
N LEU A 125 2.66 16.69 7.27
CA LEU A 125 4.00 16.91 7.82
C LEU A 125 3.97 17.74 9.11
N THR A 126 3.04 18.69 9.25
CA THR A 126 2.90 19.49 10.47
C THR A 126 2.29 18.72 11.65
N LEU A 127 1.74 17.54 11.42
CA LEU A 127 1.10 16.70 12.44
C LEU A 127 2.01 15.56 12.94
N VAL A 128 3.15 15.35 12.29
CA VAL A 128 4.08 14.26 12.60
C VAL A 128 5.42 14.83 13.05
N SER A 129 5.89 14.37 14.19
CA SER A 129 7.21 14.78 14.69
C SER A 129 8.33 13.96 14.03
N ASN A 130 9.53 14.54 13.98
CA ASN A 130 10.73 13.85 13.55
C ASN A 130 10.97 12.54 14.34
N ALA A 131 10.68 12.56 15.65
CA ALA A 131 10.81 11.40 16.51
C ALA A 131 9.83 10.25 16.14
N GLU A 132 8.62 10.56 15.68
CA GLU A 132 7.66 9.56 15.20
C GLU A 132 8.17 8.90 13.92
N LEU A 133 8.67 9.67 12.94
CA LEU A 133 9.25 9.13 11.71
C LEU A 133 10.50 8.29 11.97
N SER A 134 11.42 8.78 12.80
CA SER A 134 12.67 8.06 13.12
C SER A 134 12.44 6.73 13.84
N ARG A 135 11.31 6.54 14.48
CA ARG A 135 10.95 5.29 15.16
C ARG A 135 10.26 4.28 14.28
N ASN A 136 9.87 4.65 13.04
CA ASN A 136 9.20 3.72 12.14
C ASN A 136 10.12 2.55 11.76
N PRO A 137 9.80 1.31 12.15
CA PRO A 137 10.69 0.16 11.93
C PRO A 137 10.83 -0.18 10.45
N THR A 138 9.76 -0.07 9.67
CA THR A 138 9.78 -0.41 8.23
C THR A 138 10.69 0.52 7.46
N VAL A 139 10.67 1.83 7.75
CA VAL A 139 11.60 2.80 7.10
C VAL A 139 13.06 2.45 7.39
N LYS A 140 13.38 2.04 8.62
CA LYS A 140 14.74 1.62 8.97
C LYS A 140 15.18 0.39 8.20
N GLU A 141 14.33 -0.65 8.17
CA GLU A 141 14.60 -1.90 7.45
C GLU A 141 14.79 -1.65 5.95
N GLU A 142 14.00 -0.77 5.35
CA GLU A 142 14.11 -0.42 3.93
C GLU A 142 15.37 0.37 3.62
N ILE A 143 15.78 1.32 4.47
CA ILE A 143 17.03 2.07 4.34
C ILE A 143 18.23 1.12 4.40
N GLU A 144 18.22 0.19 5.36
CA GLU A 144 19.27 -0.82 5.51
C GLU A 144 19.30 -1.76 4.29
N ALA A 145 18.13 -2.26 3.85
CA ALA A 145 18.03 -3.17 2.71
C ALA A 145 18.46 -2.52 1.38
N ALA A 146 18.20 -1.23 1.20
CA ALA A 146 18.62 -0.47 0.02
C ALA A 146 20.11 -0.10 0.04
N GLY A 147 20.81 -0.29 1.17
CA GLY A 147 22.23 0.05 1.32
C GLY A 147 22.54 1.54 1.12
N LEU A 148 21.56 2.41 1.36
CA LEU A 148 21.68 3.84 1.12
C LEU A 148 22.68 4.48 2.09
N LYS A 149 23.78 5.00 1.55
CA LYS A 149 24.76 5.76 2.34
C LYS A 149 24.24 7.14 2.74
N ASN A 150 23.43 7.75 1.87
CA ASN A 150 22.76 9.02 2.11
C ASN A 150 21.27 8.84 1.89
N VAL A 151 20.49 9.01 2.95
CA VAL A 151 19.02 8.92 2.90
C VAL A 151 18.46 10.28 2.50
N ASN A 152 17.76 10.35 1.38
CA ASN A 152 17.10 11.58 0.95
C ASN A 152 15.82 11.83 1.76
N ALA A 153 15.33 13.09 1.75
CA ALA A 153 14.14 13.47 2.50
C ALA A 153 12.88 12.70 2.05
N GLY A 154 12.78 12.34 0.76
CA GLY A 154 11.68 11.55 0.22
C GLY A 154 11.59 10.18 0.88
N MET A 155 12.71 9.46 0.95
CA MET A 155 12.80 8.15 1.61
C MET A 155 12.47 8.22 3.11
N TYR A 156 12.74 9.35 3.75
CA TYR A 156 12.42 9.56 5.15
C TYR A 156 10.93 9.89 5.38
N THR A 157 10.30 10.63 4.45
CA THR A 157 8.94 11.16 4.60
C THR A 157 7.87 10.39 3.80
N TYR A 158 8.24 9.39 2.99
CA TYR A 158 7.27 8.63 2.18
C TYR A 158 6.11 8.02 2.99
N PRO A 159 6.25 7.65 4.29
CA PRO A 159 5.10 7.15 5.04
C PRO A 159 3.99 8.20 5.24
N ILE A 160 4.36 9.48 5.25
CA ILE A 160 3.37 10.58 5.26
C ILE A 160 2.72 10.72 3.89
N HIS A 161 3.48 10.56 2.80
CA HIS A 161 2.92 10.54 1.45
C HIS A 161 1.96 9.37 1.26
N GLN A 162 2.29 8.18 1.77
CA GLN A 162 1.36 7.04 1.79
C GLN A 162 0.09 7.33 2.61
N ALA A 163 0.19 8.11 3.69
CA ALA A 163 -0.98 8.57 4.41
C ALA A 163 -1.84 9.55 3.58
N CYS A 164 -1.20 10.40 2.75
CA CYS A 164 -1.93 11.23 1.79
C CYS A 164 -2.74 10.36 0.83
N ASP A 165 -2.15 9.32 0.26
CA ASP A 165 -2.81 8.41 -0.68
C ASP A 165 -4.06 7.78 -0.08
N ILE A 166 -3.94 7.24 1.13
CA ILE A 166 -5.04 6.57 1.82
C ILE A 166 -6.15 7.56 2.19
N LEU A 167 -5.80 8.70 2.75
CA LEU A 167 -6.76 9.65 3.30
C LEU A 167 -7.38 10.54 2.22
N PHE A 168 -6.68 10.84 1.13
CA PHE A 168 -7.21 11.59 -0.01
C PHE A 168 -8.45 10.91 -0.61
N CYS A 169 -8.38 9.62 -0.86
CA CYS A 169 -9.53 8.86 -1.38
C CYS A 169 -10.54 8.45 -0.30
N LYS A 170 -10.36 8.89 0.96
CA LYS A 170 -11.18 8.46 2.11
C LYS A 170 -11.16 6.94 2.31
N GLY A 171 -10.04 6.29 2.03
CA GLY A 171 -9.87 4.86 2.22
C GLY A 171 -9.97 4.48 3.70
N ASN A 172 -10.91 3.60 4.04
CA ASN A 172 -11.07 3.07 5.39
C ASN A 172 -10.64 1.60 5.52
N LEU A 173 -10.24 0.98 4.41
CA LEU A 173 -9.74 -0.40 4.36
C LEU A 173 -8.51 -0.50 3.45
N VAL A 174 -7.43 -1.08 3.99
CA VAL A 174 -6.16 -1.26 3.27
C VAL A 174 -5.76 -2.73 3.30
N PRO A 175 -5.92 -3.46 2.18
CA PRO A 175 -5.38 -4.81 2.04
C PRO A 175 -3.85 -4.74 2.05
N CYS A 176 -3.20 -5.39 3.02
CA CYS A 176 -1.76 -5.26 3.19
C CYS A 176 -1.11 -6.46 3.89
N GLY A 177 0.20 -6.56 3.79
CA GLY A 177 1.03 -7.44 4.59
C GLY A 177 1.30 -6.88 5.99
N LYS A 178 1.91 -7.70 6.84
CA LYS A 178 2.31 -7.33 8.21
C LYS A 178 3.27 -6.12 8.24
N ASP A 179 4.15 -6.04 7.26
CA ASP A 179 5.15 -4.98 7.09
C ASP A 179 4.54 -3.58 6.95
N GLN A 180 3.30 -3.48 6.46
CA GLN A 180 2.60 -2.21 6.26
C GLN A 180 1.86 -1.69 7.51
N LEU A 181 1.76 -2.50 8.57
CA LEU A 181 1.04 -2.10 9.79
C LEU A 181 1.60 -0.82 10.44
N PRO A 182 2.93 -0.57 10.53
CA PRO A 182 3.47 0.66 11.08
C PRO A 182 3.07 1.91 10.29
N HIS A 183 3.02 1.83 8.95
CA HIS A 183 2.57 2.94 8.11
C HIS A 183 1.08 3.22 8.28
N LEU A 184 0.29 2.17 8.43
CA LEU A 184 -1.14 2.31 8.64
C LEU A 184 -1.46 2.91 10.03
N GLU A 185 -0.67 2.59 11.05
CA GLU A 185 -0.81 3.20 12.37
C GLU A 185 -0.43 4.69 12.35
N LEU A 186 0.62 5.06 11.61
CA LEU A 186 0.97 6.45 11.36
C LEU A 186 -0.18 7.18 10.65
N THR A 187 -0.78 6.56 9.64
CA THR A 187 -1.94 7.11 8.91
C THR A 187 -3.13 7.36 9.84
N ARG A 188 -3.45 6.43 10.74
CA ARG A 188 -4.51 6.62 11.77
C ARG A 188 -4.19 7.77 12.71
N SER A 189 -2.93 7.86 13.15
CA SER A 189 -2.47 8.97 14.01
C SER A 189 -2.66 10.31 13.31
N ILE A 190 -2.29 10.41 12.03
CA ILE A 190 -2.48 11.62 11.21
C ILE A 190 -3.98 11.94 11.07
N ALA A 191 -4.82 10.95 10.76
CA ALA A 191 -6.26 11.16 10.61
C ALA A 191 -6.88 11.70 11.90
N ARG A 192 -6.56 11.11 13.06
CA ARG A 192 -7.02 11.59 14.38
C ARG A 192 -6.56 13.01 14.66
N LYS A 193 -5.24 13.27 14.57
CA LYS A 193 -4.67 14.60 14.84
C LYS A 193 -5.24 15.67 13.92
N PHE A 194 -5.50 15.33 12.65
CA PHE A 194 -6.13 16.25 11.70
C PHE A 194 -7.57 16.56 12.12
N ASN A 195 -8.36 15.53 12.36
CA ASN A 195 -9.76 15.67 12.74
C ASN A 195 -9.89 16.49 14.03
N ASP A 196 -9.13 16.13 15.07
CA ASP A 196 -9.17 16.82 16.37
C ASP A 196 -8.77 18.29 16.25
N LYS A 197 -7.76 18.60 15.43
CA LYS A 197 -7.23 19.96 15.31
C LYS A 197 -8.05 20.86 14.40
N PHE A 198 -8.51 20.33 13.25
CA PHE A 198 -9.09 21.14 12.16
C PHE A 198 -10.59 20.91 11.95
N SER A 199 -11.15 19.81 12.43
CA SER A 199 -12.57 19.48 12.22
C SER A 199 -13.16 18.62 13.35
N PRO A 200 -13.10 19.07 14.61
CA PRO A 200 -13.47 18.25 15.78
C PRO A 200 -14.93 17.84 15.80
N ASN A 201 -15.82 18.65 15.22
CA ASN A 201 -17.27 18.38 15.19
C ASN A 201 -17.75 17.59 13.95
N ALA A 202 -16.91 17.47 12.93
CA ALA A 202 -17.23 16.79 11.68
C ALA A 202 -15.96 16.12 11.12
N PRO A 203 -15.55 14.95 11.61
CA PRO A 203 -14.33 14.28 11.17
C PRO A 203 -14.25 14.15 9.64
N VAL A 204 -13.13 14.62 9.07
CA VAL A 204 -12.90 14.62 7.62
C VAL A 204 -12.34 13.29 7.15
N PHE A 205 -11.41 12.70 7.91
CA PHE A 205 -10.71 11.49 7.52
C PHE A 205 -11.13 10.29 8.35
N PRO A 206 -11.40 9.12 7.73
CA PRO A 206 -11.61 7.88 8.44
C PRO A 206 -10.30 7.38 9.04
N GLU A 207 -10.38 6.55 10.07
CA GLU A 207 -9.24 5.77 10.56
C GLU A 207 -9.15 4.45 9.77
N PRO A 208 -8.16 4.27 8.88
CA PRO A 208 -8.11 3.09 8.02
C PRO A 208 -7.78 1.82 8.82
N GLN A 209 -8.39 0.71 8.41
CA GLN A 209 -8.18 -0.61 8.98
C GLN A 209 -7.35 -1.48 8.03
N ALA A 210 -6.46 -2.30 8.60
CA ALA A 210 -5.77 -3.32 7.83
C ALA A 210 -6.70 -4.48 7.50
N LEU A 211 -6.66 -4.94 6.25
CA LEU A 211 -7.14 -6.26 5.86
C LEU A 211 -5.92 -7.12 5.54
N LEU A 212 -5.52 -7.94 6.51
CA LEU A 212 -4.29 -8.72 6.38
C LEU A 212 -4.44 -9.82 5.33
N SER A 213 -3.45 -9.93 4.46
CA SER A 213 -3.38 -11.01 3.48
C SER A 213 -3.27 -12.36 4.18
N LYS A 214 -4.08 -13.31 3.71
CA LYS A 214 -4.03 -14.72 4.17
C LYS A 214 -3.04 -15.55 3.35
N THR A 215 -2.54 -14.99 2.26
CA THR A 215 -1.64 -15.69 1.34
C THR A 215 -0.23 -15.68 1.91
N PRO A 216 0.39 -16.84 2.10
CA PRO A 216 1.78 -16.90 2.50
C PRO A 216 2.67 -16.32 1.40
N HIS A 217 3.91 -15.99 1.75
CA HIS A 217 4.89 -15.58 0.76
C HIS A 217 5.10 -16.71 -0.25
N ILE A 218 5.00 -16.39 -1.55
CA ILE A 218 5.32 -17.34 -2.61
C ILE A 218 6.85 -17.41 -2.71
N MET A 219 7.36 -18.62 -2.61
CA MET A 219 8.80 -18.89 -2.75
C MET A 219 9.22 -18.74 -4.21
N GLY A 220 10.45 -18.30 -4.42
CA GLY A 220 11.05 -18.28 -5.77
C GLY A 220 11.28 -19.68 -6.31
N LEU A 221 11.59 -19.76 -7.61
CA LEU A 221 11.89 -21.04 -8.29
C LEU A 221 13.10 -21.76 -7.69
N ASP A 222 13.99 -21.02 -7.04
CA ASP A 222 15.16 -21.54 -6.33
C ASP A 222 14.84 -22.21 -4.98
N GLY A 223 13.61 -22.07 -4.50
CA GLY A 223 13.16 -22.63 -3.22
C GLY A 223 13.84 -22.05 -1.97
N THR A 224 14.69 -21.05 -2.11
CA THR A 224 15.53 -20.55 -1.01
C THR A 224 15.00 -19.25 -0.38
N ALA A 225 14.33 -18.41 -1.17
CA ALA A 225 13.85 -17.12 -0.73
C ALA A 225 12.51 -16.76 -1.38
N LYS A 226 11.87 -15.70 -0.87
CA LYS A 226 10.67 -15.11 -1.47
C LYS A 226 10.95 -14.77 -2.93
N MET A 227 9.96 -15.05 -3.79
CA MET A 227 9.99 -14.70 -5.21
C MET A 227 10.25 -13.21 -5.41
N SER A 228 11.24 -12.89 -6.25
CA SER A 228 11.65 -11.52 -6.53
C SER A 228 12.30 -11.40 -7.91
N LYS A 229 12.00 -10.32 -8.62
CA LYS A 229 12.62 -10.01 -9.92
C LYS A 229 14.13 -9.82 -9.81
N SER A 230 14.57 -9.09 -8.79
CA SER A 230 16.00 -8.80 -8.58
C SER A 230 16.85 -10.03 -8.31
N ARG A 231 16.23 -11.14 -7.92
CA ARG A 231 16.91 -12.44 -7.67
C ARG A 231 16.87 -13.36 -8.88
N GLY A 232 16.14 -13.01 -9.95
CA GLY A 232 16.00 -13.87 -11.13
C GLY A 232 15.23 -15.18 -10.87
N ASN A 233 14.51 -15.29 -9.76
CA ASN A 233 13.79 -16.49 -9.31
C ASN A 233 12.26 -16.37 -9.46
N ALA A 234 11.78 -15.47 -10.34
CA ALA A 234 10.37 -15.16 -10.50
C ALA A 234 9.81 -15.64 -11.85
N ILE A 235 8.57 -16.14 -11.83
CA ILE A 235 7.76 -16.35 -13.03
C ILE A 235 6.93 -15.08 -13.26
N MET A 236 7.15 -14.41 -14.38
CA MET A 236 6.44 -13.19 -14.73
C MET A 236 5.01 -13.51 -15.19
N LEU A 237 4.04 -12.62 -14.91
CA LEU A 237 2.65 -12.80 -15.41
C LEU A 237 2.58 -12.78 -16.93
N SER A 238 3.51 -12.08 -17.58
CA SER A 238 3.64 -11.98 -19.03
C SER A 238 4.68 -12.94 -19.61
N ALA A 239 5.05 -14.03 -18.91
CA ALA A 239 5.92 -15.06 -19.45
C ALA A 239 5.22 -15.79 -20.60
N THR A 240 5.99 -16.11 -21.65
CA THR A 240 5.56 -17.01 -22.74
C THR A 240 5.71 -18.46 -22.33
N GLU A 241 5.17 -19.38 -23.12
CA GLU A 241 5.26 -20.83 -22.86
C GLU A 241 6.65 -21.43 -23.12
N ASP A 242 7.62 -20.61 -23.62
CA ASP A 242 8.97 -21.06 -23.99
C ASP A 242 9.95 -21.00 -22.79
#